data_f3b076376e8125e6e9e38c483245b4c9
#
_entry.id   f3b076376e8125e6e9e38c483245b4c9
#
_cell.length_a   1.000
_cell.length_b   1.000
_cell.length_c   1.000
_cell.angle_alpha   90.00
_cell.angle_beta   90.00
_cell.angle_gamma   90.00
#
_symmetry.space_group_name_H-M   'P 1'
#
loop_
_entity.id
_entity.type
_entity.pdbx_description
1 polymer ?
#
loop_
_entity_poly.entity_id
_entity_poly.type
_entity_poly.pdbx_seq_one_letter_code
_entity_poly.pdbx_strand_id
1 'polypeptide(L)'
;KRPSRYRSFKYSPGQVKLDGNRIYLPGIGWMRFYNSRPIPTGFTMKSVTVRRKSRGWFVSIQIEDKSVPLPPVKTTDEINPNYVKGCDLGINKLVSTSDGETIANPSNTLKFKRQKRRLKLRQRVASRKQKGSNNRKESFSKVASLHERLANKRSAYHWEVAKKLTDGTDALVFEDLNIKGM
;
A
#
# COMPACT_ATOMS: atom_id res chain seq x y z
N LYS A 1 -28.89 11.54 10.17
CA LYS A 1 -27.87 10.57 10.62
C LYS A 1 -26.61 10.81 9.77
N ARG A 2 -25.45 11.10 10.40
CA ARG A 2 -24.16 11.14 9.70
C ARG A 2 -23.88 9.73 9.19
N PRO A 3 -23.54 9.54 7.91
CA PRO A 3 -23.19 8.22 7.42
C PRO A 3 -21.99 7.69 8.21
N SER A 4 -22.07 6.42 8.61
CA SER A 4 -21.00 5.75 9.34
C SER A 4 -19.66 6.01 8.65
N ARG A 5 -18.68 6.53 9.39
CA ARG A 5 -17.31 6.79 8.89
C ARG A 5 -16.51 5.50 8.68
N TYR A 6 -17.02 4.40 9.21
CA TYR A 6 -16.32 3.11 9.14
C TYR A 6 -16.49 2.50 7.75
N ARG A 7 -15.38 2.44 7.05
CA ARG A 7 -15.28 1.83 5.72
C ARG A 7 -14.50 0.51 5.75
N SER A 8 -14.21 0.01 6.94
CA SER A 8 -13.51 -1.25 7.14
C SER A 8 -13.97 -1.92 8.43
N PHE A 9 -13.97 -3.23 8.41
CA PHE A 9 -14.22 -4.06 9.58
C PHE A 9 -13.33 -5.30 9.51
N LYS A 10 -13.00 -5.83 10.67
CA LYS A 10 -12.07 -6.96 10.84
C LYS A 10 -12.77 -8.10 11.53
N TYR A 11 -12.56 -9.29 11.02
CA TYR A 11 -12.97 -10.54 11.64
C TYR A 11 -11.77 -11.22 12.30
N SER A 12 -12.02 -11.83 13.46
CA SER A 12 -11.02 -12.64 14.17
C SER A 12 -10.76 -13.97 13.47
N PRO A 13 -9.66 -14.67 13.83
CA PRO A 13 -9.39 -16.00 13.33
C PRO A 13 -10.56 -16.96 13.56
N GLY A 14 -10.80 -17.87 12.63
CA GLY A 14 -11.86 -18.89 12.72
C GLY A 14 -13.28 -18.45 12.40
N GLN A 15 -13.56 -17.14 12.35
CA GLN A 15 -14.90 -16.64 12.06
C GLN A 15 -15.26 -16.65 10.57
N VAL A 16 -14.27 -16.61 9.71
CA VAL A 16 -14.43 -16.52 8.25
C VAL A 16 -14.11 -17.87 7.63
N LYS A 17 -14.93 -18.29 6.66
CA LYS A 17 -14.69 -19.51 5.88
C LYS A 17 -14.46 -19.15 4.42
N LEU A 18 -13.60 -19.91 3.75
CA LEU A 18 -13.31 -19.78 2.33
C LEU A 18 -13.70 -21.07 1.62
N ASP A 19 -14.32 -20.93 0.47
CA ASP A 19 -14.64 -22.00 -0.45
C ASP A 19 -14.40 -21.52 -1.89
N GLY A 20 -13.23 -21.85 -2.44
CA GLY A 20 -12.80 -21.37 -3.75
C GLY A 20 -12.88 -19.86 -3.89
N ASN A 21 -13.83 -19.39 -4.70
CA ASN A 21 -14.10 -17.97 -4.94
C ASN A 21 -15.25 -17.41 -4.07
N ARG A 22 -15.59 -18.09 -2.98
CA ARG A 22 -16.61 -17.66 -2.02
C ARG A 22 -15.99 -17.43 -0.65
N ILE A 23 -16.48 -16.42 0.04
CA ILE A 23 -16.09 -16.09 1.41
C ILE A 23 -17.36 -15.98 2.26
N TYR A 24 -17.36 -16.65 3.38
CA TYR A 24 -18.41 -16.51 4.39
C TYR A 24 -17.97 -15.45 5.42
N LEU A 25 -18.81 -14.44 5.59
CA LEU A 25 -18.62 -13.36 6.56
C LEU A 25 -19.76 -13.40 7.57
N PRO A 26 -19.47 -13.56 8.88
CA PRO A 26 -20.50 -13.53 9.92
C PRO A 26 -21.38 -12.27 9.83
N GLY A 27 -22.69 -12.46 9.94
CA GLY A 27 -23.68 -11.37 9.81
C GLY A 27 -24.00 -10.94 8.38
N ILE A 28 -23.26 -11.41 7.37
CA ILE A 28 -23.48 -11.08 5.94
C ILE A 28 -23.81 -12.35 5.14
N GLY A 29 -23.18 -13.48 5.48
CA GLY A 29 -23.34 -14.75 4.76
C GLY A 29 -22.29 -14.98 3.69
N TRP A 30 -22.57 -15.89 2.75
CA TRP A 30 -21.69 -16.25 1.64
C TRP A 30 -21.70 -15.19 0.55
N MET A 31 -20.50 -14.73 0.17
CA MET A 31 -20.31 -13.77 -0.90
C MET A 31 -19.29 -14.27 -1.91
N ARG A 32 -19.50 -13.94 -3.19
CA ARG A 32 -18.46 -14.15 -4.21
C ARG A 32 -17.40 -13.05 -4.11
N PHE A 33 -16.14 -13.43 -4.25
CA PHE A 33 -15.02 -12.50 -4.35
C PHE A 33 -14.04 -12.96 -5.43
N TYR A 34 -13.24 -12.04 -5.93
CA TYR A 34 -12.15 -12.37 -6.84
C TYR A 34 -10.94 -12.79 -6.00
N ASN A 35 -10.66 -14.09 -6.00
CA ASN A 35 -9.48 -14.62 -5.31
C ASN A 35 -8.26 -14.43 -6.22
N SER A 36 -7.55 -13.31 -6.00
CA SER A 36 -6.36 -12.95 -6.79
C SER A 36 -5.14 -13.82 -6.50
N ARG A 37 -5.09 -14.43 -5.32
CA ARG A 37 -4.02 -15.33 -4.88
C ARG A 37 -4.60 -16.42 -3.99
N PRO A 38 -4.54 -17.68 -4.40
CA PRO A 38 -4.94 -18.79 -3.53
C PRO A 38 -4.03 -18.80 -2.29
N ILE A 39 -4.58 -19.26 -1.18
CA ILE A 39 -3.78 -19.48 0.04
C ILE A 39 -2.90 -20.70 -0.21
N PRO A 40 -1.57 -20.59 -0.05
CA PRO A 40 -0.68 -21.72 -0.22
C PRO A 40 -0.98 -22.83 0.80
N THR A 41 -0.67 -24.06 0.46
CA THR A 41 -0.80 -25.21 1.35
C THR A 41 0.10 -25.02 2.58
N GLY A 42 -0.38 -25.40 3.76
CA GLY A 42 0.36 -25.21 5.01
C GLY A 42 0.07 -23.89 5.74
N PHE A 43 -0.44 -22.88 5.02
CA PHE A 43 -0.79 -21.60 5.65
C PHE A 43 -2.13 -21.64 6.37
N THR A 44 -2.18 -21.10 7.58
CA THR A 44 -3.39 -20.89 8.34
C THR A 44 -3.92 -19.47 8.20
N MET A 45 -5.23 -19.34 8.00
CA MET A 45 -5.88 -18.04 7.96
C MET A 45 -6.02 -17.45 9.35
N LYS A 46 -5.51 -16.24 9.56
CA LYS A 46 -5.59 -15.51 10.83
C LYS A 46 -6.74 -14.52 10.79
N SER A 47 -6.51 -13.29 10.53
CA SER A 47 -7.56 -12.27 10.49
C SER A 47 -7.95 -11.89 9.07
N VAL A 48 -9.20 -11.48 8.91
CA VAL A 48 -9.73 -11.02 7.63
C VAL A 48 -10.24 -9.60 7.80
N THR A 49 -9.73 -8.68 6.97
CA THR A 49 -10.16 -7.29 6.96
C THR A 49 -10.91 -7.01 5.66
N VAL A 50 -12.16 -6.57 5.79
CA VAL A 50 -12.98 -6.12 4.66
C VAL A 50 -12.97 -4.60 4.63
N ARG A 51 -12.59 -4.02 3.50
CA ARG A 51 -12.42 -2.57 3.37
C ARG A 51 -13.08 -2.06 2.09
N ARG A 52 -13.86 -0.99 2.24
CA ARG A 52 -14.39 -0.24 1.11
C ARG A 52 -13.34 0.72 0.56
N LYS A 53 -13.02 0.59 -0.72
CA LYS A 53 -12.18 1.52 -1.47
C LYS A 53 -12.99 2.22 -2.55
N SER A 54 -12.37 3.08 -3.35
CA SER A 54 -13.05 3.84 -4.41
C SER A 54 -13.68 2.95 -5.49
N ARG A 55 -13.13 1.74 -5.71
CA ARG A 55 -13.53 0.80 -6.78
C ARG A 55 -14.41 -0.35 -6.30
N GLY A 56 -14.72 -0.42 -5.00
CA GLY A 56 -15.52 -1.51 -4.43
C GLY A 56 -15.02 -1.98 -3.08
N TRP A 57 -15.45 -3.17 -2.70
CA TRP A 57 -15.03 -3.83 -1.49
C TRP A 57 -13.82 -4.73 -1.76
N PHE A 58 -12.88 -4.71 -0.84
CA PHE A 58 -11.66 -5.51 -0.87
C PHE A 58 -11.56 -6.31 0.40
N VAL A 59 -11.07 -7.53 0.26
CA VAL A 59 -10.78 -8.42 1.36
C VAL A 59 -9.27 -8.59 1.45
N SER A 60 -8.73 -8.40 2.65
CA SER A 60 -7.33 -8.70 2.97
C SER A 60 -7.32 -9.83 3.98
N ILE A 61 -6.70 -10.93 3.62
CA ILE A 61 -6.59 -12.13 4.46
C ILE A 61 -5.17 -12.18 4.98
N GLN A 62 -5.02 -12.20 6.29
CA GLN A 62 -3.74 -12.44 6.95
C GLN A 62 -3.55 -13.94 7.07
N ILE A 63 -2.44 -14.44 6.59
CA ILE A 63 -2.08 -15.85 6.65
C ILE A 63 -0.78 -16.02 7.44
N GLU A 64 -0.60 -17.15 8.08
CA GLU A 64 0.60 -17.50 8.83
C GLU A 64 0.99 -18.93 8.54
N ASP A 65 2.26 -19.15 8.34
CA ASP A 65 2.87 -20.49 8.35
C ASP A 65 4.02 -20.49 9.36
N LYS A 66 3.87 -21.29 10.42
CA LYS A 66 4.88 -21.40 11.48
C LYS A 66 6.10 -22.22 11.05
N SER A 67 5.98 -22.98 9.97
CA SER A 67 7.10 -23.77 9.43
C SER A 67 8.10 -22.92 8.65
N VAL A 68 7.70 -21.71 8.22
CA VAL A 68 8.59 -20.77 7.54
C VAL A 68 9.50 -20.13 8.59
N PRO A 69 10.82 -20.38 8.55
CA PRO A 69 11.73 -19.75 9.48
C PRO A 69 11.75 -18.24 9.29
N LEU A 70 11.81 -17.51 10.39
CA LEU A 70 12.07 -16.08 10.32
C LEU A 70 13.47 -15.85 9.74
N PRO A 71 13.67 -14.83 8.91
CA PRO A 71 15.01 -14.48 8.46
C PRO A 71 15.89 -14.23 9.70
N PRO A 72 17.14 -14.72 9.70
CA PRO A 72 18.05 -14.49 10.80
C PRO A 72 18.26 -13.00 10.99
N VAL A 73 18.13 -12.55 12.23
CA VAL A 73 18.48 -11.17 12.60
C VAL A 73 19.96 -11.20 12.94
N LYS A 74 20.79 -10.56 12.12
CA LYS A 74 22.22 -10.40 12.39
C LYS A 74 22.43 -9.45 13.54
N THR A 75 23.30 -9.84 14.48
CA THR A 75 23.82 -8.93 15.52
C THR A 75 24.80 -7.93 14.91
N THR A 76 25.08 -6.85 15.59
CA THR A 76 26.01 -5.81 15.10
C THR A 76 27.37 -6.38 14.69
N ASP A 77 27.84 -7.40 15.44
CA ASP A 77 29.16 -8.05 15.22
C ASP A 77 29.17 -8.99 14.00
N GLU A 78 27.98 -9.43 13.59
CA GLU A 78 27.80 -10.32 12.41
C GLU A 78 27.61 -9.52 11.10
N ILE A 79 27.49 -8.20 11.18
CA ILE A 79 27.30 -7.34 10.01
C ILE A 79 28.66 -7.19 9.30
N ASN A 80 28.71 -7.59 8.03
CA ASN A 80 29.89 -7.35 7.23
C ASN A 80 29.90 -5.87 6.74
N PRO A 81 30.92 -5.06 7.10
CA PRO A 81 31.01 -3.67 6.70
C PRO A 81 30.91 -3.42 5.19
N ASN A 82 31.34 -4.39 4.37
CA ASN A 82 31.26 -4.31 2.91
C ASN A 82 29.80 -4.40 2.37
N TYR A 83 28.88 -4.87 3.17
CA TYR A 83 27.45 -4.97 2.85
C TYR A 83 26.57 -3.97 3.62
N VAL A 84 27.21 -2.90 4.12
CA VAL A 84 26.51 -1.77 4.75
C VAL A 84 26.38 -0.64 3.75
N LYS A 85 25.17 -0.10 3.60
CA LYS A 85 24.91 1.07 2.73
C LYS A 85 24.37 2.23 3.54
N GLY A 86 25.02 3.38 3.44
CA GLY A 86 24.47 4.66 3.87
C GLY A 86 23.47 5.16 2.82
N CYS A 87 22.32 5.65 3.28
CA CYS A 87 21.24 6.14 2.43
C CYS A 87 20.81 7.53 2.86
N ASP A 88 20.95 8.52 1.97
CA ASP A 88 20.41 9.87 2.14
C ASP A 88 19.08 9.99 1.40
N LEU A 89 18.03 10.48 2.08
CA LEU A 89 16.70 10.68 1.54
C LEU A 89 16.49 12.13 1.09
N GLY A 90 16.14 12.32 -0.18
CA GLY A 90 15.97 13.65 -0.75
C GLY A 90 14.68 13.87 -1.53
N ILE A 91 14.40 15.13 -1.82
CA ILE A 91 13.21 15.54 -2.59
C ILE A 91 13.45 15.38 -4.10
N ASN A 92 14.61 15.74 -4.59
CA ASN A 92 14.96 15.66 -6.02
C ASN A 92 15.33 14.23 -6.43
N LYS A 93 16.27 13.64 -5.74
CA LYS A 93 16.59 12.21 -5.76
C LYS A 93 15.89 11.59 -4.57
N LEU A 94 15.24 10.45 -4.76
CA LEU A 94 14.52 9.80 -3.66
C LEU A 94 15.49 9.24 -2.63
N VAL A 95 16.57 8.60 -3.11
CA VAL A 95 17.65 8.05 -2.30
C VAL A 95 18.96 8.28 -3.03
N SER A 96 19.98 8.68 -2.29
CA SER A 96 21.40 8.61 -2.71
C SER A 96 22.12 7.66 -1.76
N THR A 97 22.89 6.73 -2.29
CA THR A 97 23.58 5.71 -1.49
C THR A 97 25.07 5.99 -1.41
N SER A 98 25.74 5.46 -0.38
CA SER A 98 27.18 5.64 -0.15
C SER A 98 28.06 5.03 -1.25
N ASP A 99 27.54 4.07 -2.00
CA ASP A 99 28.20 3.47 -3.17
C ASP A 99 28.03 4.30 -4.46
N GLY A 100 27.43 5.50 -4.35
CA GLY A 100 27.27 6.46 -5.46
C GLY A 100 26.01 6.21 -6.30
N GLU A 101 25.20 5.21 -5.98
CA GLU A 101 23.94 5.00 -6.67
C GLU A 101 22.91 6.08 -6.31
N THR A 102 22.11 6.49 -7.29
CA THR A 102 21.03 7.44 -7.05
C THR A 102 19.70 6.92 -7.62
N ILE A 103 18.67 6.99 -6.80
CA ILE A 103 17.32 6.57 -7.16
C ILE A 103 16.45 7.81 -7.38
N ALA A 104 15.88 7.93 -8.57
CA ALA A 104 15.08 9.10 -8.94
C ALA A 104 13.77 9.19 -8.17
N ASN A 105 13.33 10.41 -7.85
CA ASN A 105 12.00 10.60 -7.30
C ASN A 105 10.93 10.50 -8.41
N PRO A 106 9.99 9.55 -8.35
CA PRO A 106 8.98 9.36 -9.39
C PRO A 106 8.06 10.59 -9.53
N SER A 107 7.95 11.42 -8.49
CA SER A 107 7.15 12.65 -8.50
C SER A 107 7.66 13.69 -9.50
N ASN A 108 8.93 13.62 -9.89
CA ASN A 108 9.57 14.53 -10.82
C ASN A 108 9.38 14.11 -12.29
N THR A 109 8.89 12.91 -12.54
CA THR A 109 8.65 12.43 -13.91
C THR A 109 7.48 13.17 -14.58
N LEU A 110 7.61 13.42 -15.88
CA LEU A 110 6.53 14.05 -16.68
C LEU A 110 5.22 13.27 -16.57
N LYS A 111 5.29 11.94 -16.55
CA LYS A 111 4.13 11.05 -16.40
C LYS A 111 3.39 11.30 -15.09
N PHE A 112 4.12 11.46 -13.98
CA PHE A 112 3.52 11.72 -12.67
C PHE A 112 2.97 13.14 -12.56
N LYS A 113 3.70 14.13 -13.09
CA LYS A 113 3.24 15.54 -13.17
C LYS A 113 1.94 15.66 -13.98
N ARG A 114 1.84 14.97 -15.12
CA ARG A 114 0.59 14.91 -15.92
C ARG A 114 -0.58 14.30 -15.13
N GLN A 115 -0.33 13.24 -14.38
CA GLN A 115 -1.37 12.61 -13.55
C GLN A 115 -1.84 13.52 -12.40
N LYS A 116 -0.92 14.23 -11.73
CA LYS A 116 -1.26 15.25 -10.70
C LYS A 116 -2.09 16.38 -11.31
N ARG A 117 -1.70 16.89 -12.49
CA ARG A 117 -2.48 17.93 -13.20
C ARG A 117 -3.89 17.44 -13.53
N ARG A 118 -4.03 16.22 -14.04
CA ARG A 118 -5.34 15.60 -14.32
C ARG A 118 -6.20 15.50 -13.07
N LEU A 119 -5.62 15.09 -11.95
CA LEU A 119 -6.30 15.04 -10.66
C LEU A 119 -6.82 16.41 -10.24
N LYS A 120 -5.96 17.45 -10.29
CA LYS A 120 -6.33 18.83 -9.93
C LYS A 120 -7.50 19.35 -10.79
N LEU A 121 -7.49 19.08 -12.09
CA LEU A 121 -8.58 19.45 -13.00
C LEU A 121 -9.89 18.73 -12.62
N ARG A 122 -9.83 17.42 -12.37
CA ARG A 122 -11.02 16.65 -11.95
C ARG A 122 -11.59 17.10 -10.61
N GLN A 123 -10.72 17.46 -9.65
CA GLN A 123 -11.16 18.04 -8.38
C GLN A 123 -11.90 19.37 -8.58
N ARG A 124 -11.36 20.27 -9.41
CA ARG A 124 -12.03 21.55 -9.74
C ARG A 124 -13.41 21.34 -10.37
N VAL A 125 -13.51 20.42 -11.34
CA VAL A 125 -14.80 20.07 -11.96
C VAL A 125 -15.79 19.52 -10.94
N ALA A 126 -15.34 18.60 -10.07
CA ALA A 126 -16.19 18.01 -9.04
C ALA A 126 -16.68 19.05 -8.01
N SER A 127 -15.81 20.01 -7.62
CA SER A 127 -16.13 21.05 -6.65
C SER A 127 -17.18 22.04 -7.14
N ARG A 128 -17.21 22.33 -8.44
CA ARG A 128 -18.16 23.27 -9.05
C ARG A 128 -19.56 22.69 -9.24
N LYS A 129 -19.73 21.37 -9.12
CA LYS A 129 -21.04 20.73 -9.25
C LYS A 129 -21.93 20.97 -8.02
N GLN A 130 -23.23 21.04 -8.24
CA GLN A 130 -24.23 21.26 -7.21
C GLN A 130 -24.11 20.28 -6.04
N LYS A 131 -24.06 20.78 -4.82
CA LYS A 131 -24.01 19.95 -3.59
C LYS A 131 -25.24 19.04 -3.52
N GLY A 132 -25.03 17.76 -3.18
CA GLY A 132 -26.09 16.77 -3.07
C GLY A 132 -26.44 16.05 -4.38
N SER A 133 -26.12 16.60 -5.56
CA SER A 133 -26.46 15.97 -6.84
C SER A 133 -25.72 14.65 -7.08
N ASN A 134 -26.36 13.75 -7.82
CA ASN A 134 -25.74 12.47 -8.22
C ASN A 134 -24.52 12.69 -9.13
N ASN A 135 -24.57 13.68 -10.01
CA ASN A 135 -23.44 14.07 -10.85
C ASN A 135 -22.21 14.50 -10.05
N ARG A 136 -22.43 15.15 -8.89
CA ARG A 136 -21.33 15.49 -7.98
C ARG A 136 -20.76 14.24 -7.30
N LYS A 137 -21.62 13.34 -6.80
CA LYS A 137 -21.20 12.06 -6.18
C LYS A 137 -20.36 11.23 -7.15
N GLU A 138 -20.81 11.10 -8.40
CA GLU A 138 -20.07 10.37 -9.44
C GLU A 138 -18.71 11.02 -9.74
N SER A 139 -18.67 12.35 -9.84
CA SER A 139 -17.42 13.07 -10.08
C SER A 139 -16.42 12.90 -8.95
N PHE A 140 -16.86 12.95 -7.69
CA PHE A 140 -16.00 12.68 -6.54
C PHE A 140 -15.54 11.22 -6.48
N SER A 141 -16.36 10.26 -6.90
CA SER A 141 -15.95 8.86 -7.04
C SER A 141 -14.80 8.72 -8.06
N LYS A 142 -14.88 9.40 -9.21
CA LYS A 142 -13.79 9.44 -10.21
C LYS A 142 -12.52 10.09 -9.65
N VAL A 143 -12.65 11.16 -8.86
CA VAL A 143 -11.53 11.80 -8.15
C VAL A 143 -10.89 10.84 -7.15
N ALA A 144 -11.70 10.17 -6.32
CA ALA A 144 -11.24 9.18 -5.34
C ALA A 144 -10.47 8.03 -6.00
N SER A 145 -10.95 7.53 -7.15
CA SER A 145 -10.27 6.49 -7.93
C SER A 145 -8.91 6.94 -8.48
N LEU A 146 -8.78 8.21 -8.87
CA LEU A 146 -7.49 8.77 -9.30
C LEU A 146 -6.51 8.91 -8.13
N HIS A 147 -6.98 9.38 -6.97
CA HIS A 147 -6.17 9.44 -5.75
C HIS A 147 -5.63 8.07 -5.36
N GLU A 148 -6.52 7.05 -5.32
CA GLU A 148 -6.15 5.68 -4.99
C GLU A 148 -5.12 5.13 -5.98
N ARG A 149 -5.32 5.36 -7.28
CA ARG A 149 -4.36 4.93 -8.31
C ARG A 149 -2.98 5.57 -8.13
N LEU A 150 -2.92 6.87 -7.81
CA LEU A 150 -1.65 7.56 -7.55
C LEU A 150 -0.98 7.06 -6.28
N ALA A 151 -1.75 6.81 -5.22
CA ALA A 151 -1.24 6.24 -3.97
C ALA A 151 -0.66 4.84 -4.18
N ASN A 152 -1.38 3.97 -4.90
CA ASN A 152 -0.92 2.62 -5.20
C ASN A 152 0.36 2.62 -6.04
N LYS A 153 0.48 3.52 -7.03
CA LYS A 153 1.72 3.65 -7.82
C LYS A 153 2.91 4.07 -6.98
N ARG A 154 2.70 5.02 -6.05
CA ARG A 154 3.78 5.42 -5.14
C ARG A 154 4.19 4.27 -4.23
N SER A 155 3.21 3.60 -3.64
CA SER A 155 3.48 2.45 -2.78
C SER A 155 4.23 1.34 -3.52
N ALA A 156 3.81 1.00 -4.74
CA ALA A 156 4.50 0.00 -5.56
C ALA A 156 5.96 0.41 -5.83
N TYR A 157 6.19 1.66 -6.20
CA TYR A 157 7.54 2.17 -6.44
C TYR A 157 8.41 2.15 -5.17
N HIS A 158 7.84 2.53 -4.00
CA HIS A 158 8.60 2.47 -2.75
C HIS A 158 8.96 1.02 -2.37
N TRP A 159 8.09 0.04 -2.64
CA TRP A 159 8.42 -1.37 -2.43
C TRP A 159 9.52 -1.86 -3.37
N GLU A 160 9.49 -1.42 -4.62
CA GLU A 160 10.54 -1.72 -5.61
C GLU A 160 11.90 -1.15 -5.17
N VAL A 161 11.90 0.11 -4.72
CA VAL A 161 13.09 0.76 -4.16
C VAL A 161 13.58 0.05 -2.90
N ALA A 162 12.68 -0.25 -1.95
CA ALA A 162 13.04 -0.96 -0.73
C ALA A 162 13.71 -2.31 -1.05
N LYS A 163 13.11 -3.10 -1.95
CA LYS A 163 13.68 -4.37 -2.39
C LYS A 163 15.08 -4.16 -2.97
N LYS A 164 15.25 -3.15 -3.85
CA LYS A 164 16.54 -2.86 -4.48
C LYS A 164 17.61 -2.48 -3.45
N LEU A 165 17.25 -1.72 -2.43
CA LEU A 165 18.20 -1.30 -1.39
C LEU A 165 18.58 -2.45 -0.45
N THR A 166 17.64 -3.35 -0.16
CA THR A 166 17.87 -4.49 0.75
C THR A 166 18.50 -5.70 0.06
N ASP A 167 18.50 -5.72 -1.28
CA ASP A 167 19.09 -6.84 -2.04
C ASP A 167 20.61 -6.83 -1.91
N GLY A 168 21.17 -7.92 -1.37
CA GLY A 168 22.62 -8.06 -1.13
C GLY A 168 23.17 -7.09 -0.07
N THR A 169 22.36 -6.59 0.85
CA THR A 169 22.76 -5.64 1.89
C THR A 169 22.46 -6.20 3.28
N ASP A 170 23.44 -6.19 4.17
CA ASP A 170 23.30 -6.64 5.55
C ASP A 170 22.64 -5.56 6.44
N ALA A 171 23.01 -4.29 6.22
CA ALA A 171 22.47 -3.18 6.98
C ALA A 171 22.31 -1.92 6.10
N LEU A 172 21.23 -1.18 6.36
CA LEU A 172 20.98 0.14 5.77
C LEU A 172 21.02 1.19 6.89
N VAL A 173 21.80 2.24 6.69
CA VAL A 173 21.92 3.35 7.61
C VAL A 173 21.26 4.57 6.98
N PHE A 174 20.32 5.17 7.71
CA PHE A 174 19.61 6.38 7.28
C PHE A 174 19.92 7.53 8.24
N GLU A 175 19.94 8.75 7.72
CA GLU A 175 19.96 9.94 8.55
C GLU A 175 18.63 10.09 9.29
N ASP A 176 18.70 10.48 10.58
CA ASP A 176 17.51 10.79 11.38
C ASP A 176 16.98 12.19 11.02
N LEU A 177 16.11 12.25 10.02
CA LEU A 177 15.56 13.49 9.50
C LEU A 177 14.29 13.89 10.25
N ASN A 178 14.25 15.12 10.73
CA ASN A 178 13.03 15.72 11.26
C ASN A 178 12.05 16.09 10.13
N ILE A 179 11.37 15.08 9.54
CA ILE A 179 10.45 15.24 8.42
C ILE A 179 9.27 16.19 8.75
N LYS A 180 8.93 16.38 10.03
CA LYS A 180 7.85 17.29 10.45
C LYS A 180 8.26 18.77 10.41
N GLY A 181 9.54 19.05 10.38
CA GLY A 181 10.10 20.40 10.31
C GLY A 181 10.45 20.87 8.90
N MET A 182 10.35 19.98 7.92
CA MET A 182 10.48 20.26 6.49
C MET A 182 9.10 20.48 5.85
#